data_05d71cafd8311f1b52ecee7af22f76c7
#
_entry.id   05d71cafd8311f1b52ecee7af22f76c7
#
_cell.length_a   1.000
_cell.length_b   1.000
_cell.length_c   1.000
_cell.angle_alpha   90.00
_cell.angle_beta   90.00
_cell.angle_gamma   90.00
#
_symmetry.space_group_name_H-M   'P 1'
#
loop_
_entity.id
_entity.type
_entity.pdbx_description
1 polymer ?
#
loop_
_entity_poly.entity_id
_entity_poly.type
_entity_poly.pdbx_seq_one_letter_code
_entity_poly.pdbx_strand_id
1 'polypeptide(L)'
;GFVGGILSFTGIAIGATLVMPPVLRLVGRAFGRSATARLAAENALRYPERSSRMAIGVVMGVTLVTMFAVAIESTKAVMTAAAGGEMPRELGTVLDTFSSIMMGLVAVSAVIAAVGLVNLLTLGVVQRRRELGLLRALGLSNAQVRRLVLLEAAHVTIAAVATGLVLGVAYGWAGAQSLLGSVPVNPDAPSAPHLVWPALPLWPIVAIVVATAVLTLIAAVVPTRLATRVAPVAALAE
;
A
#
# COMPACT_ATOMS: atom_id res chain seq x y z
N GLY A 1 23.85 -1.39 -8.80
CA GLY A 1 22.71 -2.04 -8.15
C GLY A 1 22.29 -1.39 -6.82
N PHE A 2 23.07 -1.51 -5.72
CA PHE A 2 22.67 -1.13 -4.36
C PHE A 2 22.37 0.37 -4.20
N VAL A 3 23.24 1.24 -4.70
CA VAL A 3 23.05 2.71 -4.67
C VAL A 3 21.79 3.12 -5.43
N GLY A 4 21.52 2.50 -6.58
CA GLY A 4 20.30 2.76 -7.35
C GLY A 4 19.03 2.36 -6.57
N GLY A 5 19.07 1.27 -5.82
CA GLY A 5 17.97 0.87 -4.94
C GLY A 5 17.70 1.89 -3.84
N ILE A 6 18.73 2.35 -3.14
CA ILE A 6 18.60 3.38 -2.08
C ILE A 6 18.05 4.69 -2.66
N LEU A 7 18.59 5.16 -3.78
CA LEU A 7 18.12 6.38 -4.45
C LEU A 7 16.65 6.24 -4.89
N SER A 8 16.27 5.07 -5.40
CA SER A 8 14.91 4.80 -5.85
C SER A 8 13.92 4.81 -4.67
N PHE A 9 14.24 4.13 -3.56
CA PHE A 9 13.40 4.15 -2.36
C PHE A 9 13.30 5.55 -1.73
N THR A 10 14.41 6.28 -1.69
CA THR A 10 14.42 7.68 -1.23
C THR A 10 13.57 8.54 -2.15
N GLY A 11 13.67 8.33 -3.47
CA GLY A 11 12.84 8.99 -4.48
C GLY A 11 11.36 8.71 -4.29
N ILE A 12 10.96 7.48 -3.97
CA ILE A 12 9.56 7.14 -3.65
C ILE A 12 9.10 7.88 -2.39
N ALA A 13 9.93 7.90 -1.34
CA ALA A 13 9.58 8.55 -0.08
C ALA A 13 9.37 10.06 -0.26
N ILE A 14 10.24 10.72 -1.01
CA ILE A 14 10.12 12.16 -1.33
C ILE A 14 9.02 12.39 -2.37
N GLY A 15 8.92 11.52 -3.38
CA GLY A 15 7.93 11.60 -4.45
C GLY A 15 6.50 11.27 -4.01
N ALA A 16 6.32 10.61 -2.86
CA ALA A 16 4.99 10.26 -2.35
C ALA A 16 4.09 11.49 -2.16
N THR A 17 4.66 12.64 -1.79
CA THR A 17 3.93 13.91 -1.67
C THR A 17 3.43 14.44 -3.01
N LEU A 18 4.10 14.11 -4.12
CA LEU A 18 3.72 14.50 -5.47
C LEU A 18 2.75 13.50 -6.10
N VAL A 19 2.97 12.21 -5.87
CA VAL A 19 2.17 11.11 -6.45
C VAL A 19 0.84 10.92 -5.73
N MET A 20 0.80 11.09 -4.41
CA MET A 20 -0.39 10.86 -3.61
C MET A 20 -1.60 11.76 -3.97
N PRO A 21 -1.47 13.08 -4.18
CA PRO A 21 -2.62 13.92 -4.50
C PRO A 21 -3.40 13.49 -5.76
N PRO A 22 -2.76 13.18 -6.92
CA PRO A 22 -3.50 12.69 -8.09
C PRO A 22 -4.15 11.33 -7.85
N VAL A 23 -3.50 10.41 -7.13
CA VAL A 23 -4.09 9.11 -6.80
C VAL A 23 -5.28 9.26 -5.86
N LEU A 24 -5.18 10.10 -4.83
CA LEU A 24 -6.31 10.43 -3.94
C LEU A 24 -7.50 11.04 -4.70
N ARG A 25 -7.26 11.89 -5.69
CA ARG A 25 -8.34 12.43 -6.53
C ARG A 25 -9.01 11.32 -7.35
N LEU A 26 -8.24 10.41 -7.91
CA LEU A 26 -8.76 9.30 -8.70
C LEU A 26 -9.60 8.35 -7.83
N VAL A 27 -9.09 7.95 -6.67
CA VAL A 27 -9.79 7.11 -5.70
C VAL A 27 -11.05 7.82 -5.18
N GLY A 28 -10.96 9.13 -4.89
CA GLY A 28 -12.07 9.93 -4.41
C GLY A 28 -13.28 9.96 -5.35
N ARG A 29 -13.05 9.90 -6.67
CA ARG A 29 -14.13 9.80 -7.66
C ARG A 29 -14.92 8.50 -7.54
N ALA A 30 -14.30 7.42 -7.07
CA ALA A 30 -14.94 6.12 -6.90
C ALA A 30 -15.64 5.96 -5.53
N PHE A 31 -15.41 6.88 -4.58
CA PHE A 31 -15.83 6.74 -3.17
C PHE A 31 -17.33 7.02 -2.90
N GLY A 32 -18.13 7.24 -3.92
CA GLY A 32 -19.57 7.40 -3.81
C GLY A 32 -20.04 8.84 -3.53
N ARG A 33 -21.37 9.03 -3.54
CA ARG A 33 -22.04 10.34 -3.54
C ARG A 33 -22.58 10.77 -2.15
N SER A 34 -22.35 9.99 -1.09
CA SER A 34 -22.82 10.37 0.27
C SER A 34 -22.05 11.59 0.79
N ALA A 35 -22.72 12.43 1.58
CA ALA A 35 -22.10 13.63 2.17
C ALA A 35 -20.84 13.29 2.97
N THR A 36 -20.86 12.20 3.76
CA THR A 36 -19.69 11.73 4.53
C THR A 36 -18.55 11.23 3.66
N ALA A 37 -18.84 10.59 2.52
CA ALA A 37 -17.80 10.12 1.58
C ALA A 37 -17.14 11.31 0.86
N ARG A 38 -17.91 12.31 0.45
CA ARG A 38 -17.38 13.54 -0.16
C ARG A 38 -16.50 14.30 0.81
N LEU A 39 -16.97 14.51 2.05
CA LEU A 39 -16.18 15.16 3.10
C LEU A 39 -14.87 14.39 3.39
N ALA A 40 -14.90 13.05 3.43
CA ALA A 40 -13.71 12.24 3.63
C ALA A 40 -12.69 12.42 2.49
N ALA A 41 -13.16 12.41 1.25
CA ALA A 41 -12.31 12.63 0.08
C ALA A 41 -11.72 14.04 0.03
N GLU A 42 -12.53 15.07 0.31
CA GLU A 42 -12.09 16.46 0.37
C GLU A 42 -11.07 16.69 1.49
N ASN A 43 -11.29 16.10 2.68
CA ASN A 43 -10.34 16.16 3.79
C ASN A 43 -8.98 15.55 3.45
N ALA A 44 -8.98 14.37 2.80
CA ALA A 44 -7.74 13.71 2.39
C ALA A 44 -6.93 14.56 1.39
N LEU A 45 -7.62 15.35 0.54
CA LEU A 45 -7.01 16.24 -0.44
C LEU A 45 -6.60 17.60 0.14
N ARG A 46 -7.27 18.05 1.20
CA ARG A 46 -7.01 19.37 1.80
C ARG A 46 -5.66 19.44 2.52
N TYR A 47 -5.21 18.30 3.06
CA TYR A 47 -3.92 18.19 3.76
C TYR A 47 -3.08 17.07 3.15
N PRO A 48 -2.57 17.25 1.93
CA PRO A 48 -1.89 16.18 1.18
C PRO A 48 -0.61 15.68 1.87
N GLU A 49 0.12 16.55 2.55
CA GLU A 49 1.32 16.16 3.31
C GLU A 49 1.00 15.17 4.43
N ARG A 50 -0.11 15.38 5.13
CA ARG A 50 -0.54 14.49 6.20
C ARG A 50 -0.98 13.15 5.64
N SER A 51 -1.79 13.15 4.59
CA SER A 51 -2.24 11.94 3.91
C SER A 51 -1.06 11.15 3.34
N SER A 52 -0.07 11.83 2.77
CA SER A 52 1.16 11.22 2.26
C SER A 52 1.99 10.57 3.38
N ARG A 53 2.18 11.25 4.52
CA ARG A 53 2.90 10.69 5.68
C ARG A 53 2.21 9.45 6.24
N MET A 54 0.88 9.43 6.27
CA MET A 54 0.11 8.24 6.68
C MET A 54 0.27 7.09 5.70
N ALA A 55 0.28 7.41 4.40
CA ALA A 55 0.32 6.44 3.32
C ALA A 55 1.69 5.80 3.12
N ILE A 56 2.80 6.52 3.44
CA ILE A 56 4.15 6.13 3.02
C ILE A 56 4.55 4.74 3.52
N GLY A 57 4.23 4.40 4.77
CA GLY A 57 4.52 3.08 5.34
C GLY A 57 3.76 1.96 4.62
N VAL A 58 2.49 2.21 4.27
CA VAL A 58 1.66 1.26 3.52
C VAL A 58 2.16 1.14 2.08
N VAL A 59 2.46 2.26 1.41
CA VAL A 59 3.03 2.26 0.05
C VAL A 59 4.31 1.44 0.01
N MET A 60 5.27 1.73 0.91
CA MET A 60 6.55 1.01 0.94
C MET A 60 6.38 -0.48 1.24
N GLY A 61 5.53 -0.83 2.22
CA GLY A 61 5.24 -2.23 2.54
C GLY A 61 4.65 -2.99 1.36
N VAL A 62 3.59 -2.45 0.74
CA VAL A 62 2.93 -3.06 -0.42
C VAL A 62 3.89 -3.13 -1.62
N THR A 63 4.68 -2.06 -1.87
CA THR A 63 5.69 -2.04 -2.94
C THR A 63 6.70 -3.17 -2.77
N LEU A 64 7.28 -3.33 -1.57
CA LEU A 64 8.27 -4.38 -1.30
C LEU A 64 7.71 -5.78 -1.51
N VAL A 65 6.52 -6.06 -0.94
CA VAL A 65 5.87 -7.36 -1.13
C VAL A 65 5.64 -7.66 -2.59
N THR A 66 4.98 -6.74 -3.27
CA THR A 66 4.61 -6.91 -4.68
C THR A 66 5.86 -7.04 -5.56
N MET A 67 6.89 -6.23 -5.29
CA MET A 67 8.16 -6.29 -6.00
C MET A 67 8.81 -7.69 -5.89
N PHE A 68 8.96 -8.21 -4.67
CA PHE A 68 9.55 -9.54 -4.47
C PHE A 68 8.67 -10.65 -5.05
N ALA A 69 7.35 -10.56 -4.85
CA ALA A 69 6.42 -11.56 -5.37
C ALA A 69 6.48 -11.63 -6.91
N VAL A 70 6.46 -10.48 -7.60
CA VAL A 70 6.56 -10.41 -9.06
C VAL A 70 7.95 -10.86 -9.54
N ALA A 71 9.03 -10.45 -8.87
CA ALA A 71 10.38 -10.85 -9.24
C ALA A 71 10.57 -12.38 -9.13
N ILE A 72 10.11 -12.99 -8.04
CA ILE A 72 10.20 -14.44 -7.81
C ILE A 72 9.37 -15.19 -8.85
N GLU A 73 8.12 -14.78 -9.07
CA GLU A 73 7.24 -15.48 -10.02
C GLU A 73 7.74 -15.34 -11.46
N SER A 74 8.26 -14.17 -11.83
CA SER A 74 8.91 -13.96 -13.12
C SER A 74 10.17 -14.84 -13.26
N THR A 75 10.94 -15.00 -12.18
CA THR A 75 12.10 -15.90 -12.17
C THR A 75 11.67 -17.35 -12.38
N LYS A 76 10.64 -17.80 -11.67
CA LYS A 76 10.08 -19.14 -11.86
C LYS A 76 9.63 -19.35 -13.31
N ALA A 77 8.91 -18.41 -13.88
CA ALA A 77 8.42 -18.50 -15.25
C ALA A 77 9.56 -18.62 -16.27
N VAL A 78 10.62 -17.80 -16.17
CA VAL A 78 11.77 -17.86 -17.06
C VAL A 78 12.57 -19.16 -16.88
N MET A 79 12.83 -19.58 -15.64
CA MET A 79 13.58 -20.80 -15.35
C MET A 79 12.83 -22.07 -15.80
N THR A 80 11.49 -22.08 -15.65
CA THR A 80 10.65 -23.18 -16.17
C THR A 80 10.72 -23.23 -17.69
N ALA A 81 10.63 -22.09 -18.36
CA ALA A 81 10.76 -22.03 -19.82
C ALA A 81 12.16 -22.48 -20.30
N ALA A 82 13.23 -22.01 -19.64
CA ALA A 82 14.60 -22.38 -19.97
C ALA A 82 14.90 -23.88 -19.72
N ALA A 83 14.21 -24.51 -18.78
CA ALA A 83 14.32 -25.94 -18.48
C ALA A 83 13.43 -26.85 -19.36
N GLY A 84 12.80 -26.30 -20.39
CA GLY A 84 11.95 -27.07 -21.29
C GLY A 84 10.55 -27.40 -20.78
N GLY A 85 10.05 -26.62 -19.80
CA GLY A 85 8.68 -26.70 -19.31
C GLY A 85 8.52 -27.21 -17.87
N GLU A 86 9.54 -27.86 -17.31
CA GLU A 86 9.51 -28.30 -15.89
C GLU A 86 10.67 -27.69 -15.11
N MET A 87 10.35 -27.00 -14.02
CA MET A 87 11.36 -26.47 -13.11
C MET A 87 12.02 -27.61 -12.31
N PRO A 88 13.37 -27.64 -12.22
CA PRO A 88 14.05 -28.58 -11.32
C PRO A 88 13.53 -28.42 -9.88
N ARG A 89 13.17 -29.55 -9.25
CA ARG A 89 12.54 -29.56 -7.91
C ARG A 89 13.37 -28.83 -6.86
N GLU A 90 14.68 -28.97 -6.90
CA GLU A 90 15.60 -28.33 -5.96
C GLU A 90 15.54 -26.80 -6.08
N LEU A 91 15.55 -26.26 -7.31
CA LEU A 91 15.45 -24.83 -7.56
C LEU A 91 14.08 -24.30 -7.15
N GLY A 92 13.00 -25.03 -7.46
CA GLY A 92 11.65 -24.70 -7.00
C GLY A 92 11.57 -24.58 -5.48
N THR A 93 12.10 -25.55 -4.76
CA THR A 93 12.12 -25.55 -3.28
C THR A 93 12.91 -24.36 -2.71
N VAL A 94 14.05 -24.01 -3.30
CA VAL A 94 14.85 -22.85 -2.89
C VAL A 94 14.06 -21.54 -3.08
N LEU A 95 13.44 -21.37 -4.26
CA LEU A 95 12.63 -20.17 -4.55
C LEU A 95 11.39 -20.06 -3.65
N ASP A 96 10.72 -21.18 -3.35
CA ASP A 96 9.57 -21.21 -2.45
C ASP A 96 9.97 -20.90 -1.01
N THR A 97 11.11 -21.44 -0.55
CA THR A 97 11.66 -21.14 0.77
C THR A 97 12.02 -19.66 0.89
N PHE A 98 12.71 -19.11 -0.11
CA PHE A 98 13.07 -17.70 -0.17
C PHE A 98 11.80 -16.81 -0.17
N SER A 99 10.80 -17.17 -0.98
CA SER A 99 9.51 -16.48 -1.03
C SER A 99 8.84 -16.47 0.34
N SER A 100 8.82 -17.61 1.04
CA SER A 100 8.20 -17.75 2.36
C SER A 100 8.89 -16.88 3.42
N ILE A 101 10.24 -16.84 3.40
CA ILE A 101 11.03 -15.98 4.30
C ILE A 101 10.72 -14.49 4.01
N MET A 102 10.72 -14.10 2.74
CA MET A 102 10.40 -12.72 2.34
C MET A 102 8.98 -12.33 2.76
N MET A 103 8.01 -13.22 2.56
CA MET A 103 6.63 -12.99 3.01
C MET A 103 6.55 -12.83 4.53
N GLY A 104 7.32 -13.59 5.30
CA GLY A 104 7.42 -13.44 6.75
C GLY A 104 7.96 -12.08 7.18
N LEU A 105 9.07 -11.63 6.58
CA LEU A 105 9.68 -10.33 6.85
C LEU A 105 8.72 -9.18 6.51
N VAL A 106 8.00 -9.33 5.41
CA VAL A 106 7.02 -8.36 4.98
C VAL A 106 5.81 -8.32 5.91
N ALA A 107 5.34 -9.47 6.39
CA ALA A 107 4.26 -9.52 7.38
C ALA A 107 4.62 -8.73 8.65
N VAL A 108 5.86 -8.88 9.14
CA VAL A 108 6.37 -8.07 10.26
C VAL A 108 6.38 -6.57 9.91
N SER A 109 6.86 -6.21 8.72
CA SER A 109 6.88 -4.82 8.26
C SER A 109 5.47 -4.22 8.15
N ALA A 110 4.50 -5.02 7.68
CA ALA A 110 3.09 -4.61 7.60
C ALA A 110 2.49 -4.33 8.99
N VAL A 111 2.83 -5.14 10.00
CA VAL A 111 2.41 -4.88 11.39
C VAL A 111 3.00 -3.57 11.91
N ILE A 112 4.28 -3.31 11.67
CA ILE A 112 4.94 -2.05 12.07
C ILE A 112 4.27 -0.86 11.38
N ALA A 113 3.99 -0.97 10.09
CA ALA A 113 3.27 0.06 9.33
C ALA A 113 1.85 0.31 9.87
N ALA A 114 1.13 -0.75 10.27
CA ALA A 114 -0.19 -0.64 10.87
C ALA A 114 -0.14 0.10 12.21
N VAL A 115 0.84 -0.19 13.07
CA VAL A 115 1.04 0.53 14.35
C VAL A 115 1.32 2.01 14.08
N GLY A 116 2.17 2.32 13.11
CA GLY A 116 2.43 3.70 12.68
C GLY A 116 1.16 4.40 12.20
N LEU A 117 0.32 3.72 11.41
CA LEU A 117 -0.96 4.26 10.94
C LEU A 117 -1.93 4.54 12.10
N VAL A 118 -2.04 3.63 13.09
CA VAL A 118 -2.84 3.86 14.32
C VAL A 118 -2.40 5.15 15.00
N ASN A 119 -1.10 5.31 15.21
CA ASN A 119 -0.54 6.48 15.89
C ASN A 119 -0.86 7.78 15.12
N LEU A 120 -0.62 7.80 13.82
CA LEU A 120 -0.89 8.96 12.96
C LEU A 120 -2.38 9.32 12.88
N LEU A 121 -3.26 8.32 12.75
CA LEU A 121 -4.71 8.53 12.74
C LEU A 121 -5.19 9.07 14.09
N THR A 122 -4.67 8.51 15.20
CA THR A 122 -5.03 8.95 16.56
C THR A 122 -4.62 10.39 16.79
N LEU A 123 -3.36 10.74 16.46
CA LEU A 123 -2.86 12.10 16.56
C LEU A 123 -3.70 13.05 15.68
N GLY A 124 -4.05 12.61 14.48
CA GLY A 124 -4.90 13.35 13.57
C GLY A 124 -6.29 13.67 14.12
N VAL A 125 -6.92 12.73 14.83
CA VAL A 125 -8.21 12.95 15.49
C VAL A 125 -8.06 13.91 16.67
N VAL A 126 -7.00 13.73 17.47
CA VAL A 126 -6.72 14.62 18.63
C VAL A 126 -6.51 16.06 18.17
N GLN A 127 -5.76 16.29 17.12
CA GLN A 127 -5.49 17.63 16.57
C GLN A 127 -6.74 18.30 15.97
N ARG A 128 -7.75 17.53 15.57
CA ARG A 128 -8.99 18.01 14.94
C ARG A 128 -10.20 17.95 15.85
N ARG A 129 -10.01 17.88 17.17
CA ARG A 129 -11.12 17.78 18.14
C ARG A 129 -12.14 18.91 17.98
N ARG A 130 -11.69 20.15 17.79
CA ARG A 130 -12.56 21.31 17.57
C ARG A 130 -13.40 21.18 16.29
N GLU A 131 -12.79 20.78 15.17
CA GLU A 131 -13.51 20.58 13.91
C GLU A 131 -14.58 19.48 14.05
N LEU A 132 -14.24 18.36 14.69
CA LEU A 132 -15.18 17.27 14.93
C LEU A 132 -16.30 17.66 15.90
N GLY A 133 -15.97 18.45 16.92
CA GLY A 133 -16.95 19.05 17.84
C GLY A 133 -17.91 19.99 17.14
N LEU A 134 -17.41 20.87 16.27
CA LEU A 134 -18.22 21.78 15.45
C LEU A 134 -19.16 21.01 14.51
N LEU A 135 -18.68 19.98 13.83
CA LEU A 135 -19.51 19.13 12.97
C LEU A 135 -20.66 18.49 13.74
N ARG A 136 -20.43 18.08 15.00
CA ARG A 136 -21.48 17.55 15.88
C ARG A 136 -22.45 18.63 16.33
N ALA A 137 -21.96 19.81 16.63
CA ALA A 137 -22.82 20.95 16.95
C ALA A 137 -23.72 21.37 15.78
N LEU A 138 -23.25 21.20 14.54
CA LEU A 138 -24.00 21.39 13.31
C LEU A 138 -24.95 20.22 12.97
N GLY A 139 -25.06 19.21 13.86
CA GLY A 139 -26.06 18.14 13.76
C GLY A 139 -25.53 16.80 13.24
N LEU A 140 -24.20 16.59 13.04
CA LEU A 140 -23.68 15.26 12.71
C LEU A 140 -23.81 14.32 13.91
N SER A 141 -24.37 13.13 13.67
CA SER A 141 -24.44 12.08 14.67
C SER A 141 -23.07 11.45 14.93
N ASN A 142 -22.89 10.79 16.07
CA ASN A 142 -21.69 10.04 16.40
C ASN A 142 -21.36 8.97 15.34
N ALA A 143 -22.39 8.34 14.78
CA ALA A 143 -22.24 7.35 13.72
C ALA A 143 -21.68 7.96 12.42
N GLN A 144 -22.13 9.16 12.07
CA GLN A 144 -21.63 9.90 10.90
C GLN A 144 -20.18 10.35 11.07
N VAL A 145 -19.82 10.86 12.26
CA VAL A 145 -18.42 11.23 12.58
C VAL A 145 -17.51 10.01 12.53
N ARG A 146 -17.94 8.88 13.10
CA ARG A 146 -17.21 7.63 13.04
C ARG A 146 -17.03 7.14 11.60
N ARG A 147 -18.10 7.19 10.80
CA ARG A 147 -18.07 6.83 9.37
C ARG A 147 -17.13 7.74 8.59
N LEU A 148 -17.10 9.05 8.89
CA LEU A 148 -16.18 9.99 8.26
C LEU A 148 -14.72 9.61 8.48
N VAL A 149 -14.31 9.33 9.73
CA VAL A 149 -12.94 8.93 10.05
C VAL A 149 -12.56 7.59 9.41
N LEU A 150 -13.49 6.62 9.39
CA LEU A 150 -13.27 5.32 8.73
C LEU A 150 -13.09 5.48 7.21
N LEU A 151 -13.92 6.30 6.58
CA LEU A 151 -13.84 6.55 5.14
C LEU A 151 -12.56 7.33 4.78
N GLU A 152 -12.12 8.27 5.60
CA GLU A 152 -10.85 8.97 5.42
C GLU A 152 -9.67 7.98 5.47
N ALA A 153 -9.64 7.10 6.47
CA ALA A 153 -8.61 6.05 6.57
C ALA A 153 -8.65 5.09 5.37
N ALA A 154 -9.84 4.61 4.99
CA ALA A 154 -10.01 3.73 3.85
C ALA A 154 -9.56 4.38 2.54
N HIS A 155 -9.90 5.65 2.32
CA HIS A 155 -9.49 6.41 1.14
C HIS A 155 -7.97 6.48 1.00
N VAL A 156 -7.27 6.87 2.08
CA VAL A 156 -5.81 6.95 2.09
C VAL A 156 -5.18 5.58 1.88
N THR A 157 -5.73 4.54 2.51
CA THR A 157 -5.22 3.16 2.37
C THR A 157 -5.41 2.61 0.95
N ILE A 158 -6.58 2.80 0.34
CA ILE A 158 -6.81 2.35 -1.04
C ILE A 158 -5.83 3.05 -2.00
N ALA A 159 -5.64 4.36 -1.85
CA ALA A 159 -4.68 5.10 -2.65
C ALA A 159 -3.24 4.59 -2.43
N ALA A 160 -2.85 4.30 -1.18
CA ALA A 160 -1.54 3.76 -0.84
C ALA A 160 -1.31 2.36 -1.43
N VAL A 161 -2.30 1.47 -1.30
CA VAL A 161 -2.24 0.11 -1.86
C VAL A 161 -2.15 0.16 -3.38
N ALA A 162 -2.99 0.95 -4.05
CA ALA A 162 -2.93 1.10 -5.51
C ALA A 162 -1.56 1.59 -5.98
N THR A 163 -1.01 2.62 -5.32
CA THR A 163 0.33 3.14 -5.62
C THR A 163 1.40 2.08 -5.37
N GLY A 164 1.34 1.38 -4.23
CA GLY A 164 2.30 0.35 -3.87
C GLY A 164 2.28 -0.84 -4.84
N LEU A 165 1.10 -1.26 -5.30
CA LEU A 165 0.97 -2.32 -6.30
C LEU A 165 1.60 -1.91 -7.65
N VAL A 166 1.30 -0.71 -8.15
CA VAL A 166 1.87 -0.22 -9.41
C VAL A 166 3.40 -0.14 -9.33
N LEU A 167 3.92 0.46 -8.27
CA LEU A 167 5.37 0.57 -8.06
C LEU A 167 6.00 -0.81 -7.87
N GLY A 168 5.37 -1.69 -7.09
CA GLY A 168 5.86 -3.04 -6.83
C GLY A 168 5.95 -3.88 -8.10
N VAL A 169 4.93 -3.84 -8.96
CA VAL A 169 4.96 -4.51 -10.27
C VAL A 169 6.06 -3.93 -11.15
N ALA A 170 6.18 -2.60 -11.22
CA ALA A 170 7.19 -1.94 -12.04
C ALA A 170 8.62 -2.30 -11.60
N TYR A 171 8.90 -2.24 -10.29
CA TYR A 171 10.22 -2.60 -9.75
C TYR A 171 10.51 -4.09 -9.82
N GLY A 172 9.52 -4.94 -9.54
CA GLY A 172 9.66 -6.39 -9.65
C GLY A 172 9.96 -6.82 -11.08
N TRP A 173 9.25 -6.23 -12.03
CA TRP A 173 9.52 -6.43 -13.45
C TRP A 173 10.90 -5.91 -13.86
N ALA A 174 11.26 -4.68 -13.50
CA ALA A 174 12.57 -4.13 -13.83
C ALA A 174 13.71 -4.96 -13.24
N GLY A 175 13.55 -5.50 -12.02
CA GLY A 175 14.49 -6.41 -11.38
C GLY A 175 14.61 -7.74 -12.13
N ALA A 176 13.49 -8.37 -12.46
CA ALA A 176 13.45 -9.60 -13.24
C ALA A 176 14.07 -9.39 -14.64
N GLN A 177 13.73 -8.31 -15.33
CA GLN A 177 14.30 -7.97 -16.64
C GLN A 177 15.82 -7.78 -16.58
N SER A 178 16.32 -7.11 -15.53
CA SER A 178 17.75 -6.84 -15.37
C SER A 178 18.57 -8.13 -15.11
N LEU A 179 17.97 -9.09 -14.41
CA LEU A 179 18.64 -10.34 -14.05
C LEU A 179 18.48 -11.43 -15.12
N LEU A 180 17.32 -11.50 -15.76
CA LEU A 180 16.92 -12.64 -16.57
C LEU A 180 16.78 -12.30 -18.07
N GLY A 181 16.82 -11.03 -18.46
CA GLY A 181 16.62 -10.61 -19.85
C GLY A 181 17.66 -11.13 -20.85
N SER A 182 18.79 -11.67 -20.36
CA SER A 182 19.83 -12.31 -21.17
C SER A 182 19.93 -13.85 -20.98
N VAL A 183 19.05 -14.42 -20.14
CA VAL A 183 19.01 -15.90 -19.94
C VAL A 183 18.35 -16.54 -21.14
N PRO A 184 19.00 -17.50 -21.84
CA PRO A 184 18.39 -18.17 -22.98
C PRO A 184 17.12 -18.92 -22.54
N VAL A 185 15.98 -18.61 -23.14
CA VAL A 185 14.72 -19.33 -22.92
C VAL A 185 14.60 -20.58 -23.79
N ASN A 186 15.35 -20.61 -24.86
CA ASN A 186 15.44 -21.76 -25.75
C ASN A 186 16.92 -22.20 -25.85
N PRO A 187 17.26 -23.46 -25.45
CA PRO A 187 18.64 -23.97 -25.51
C PRO A 187 19.25 -23.93 -26.91
N ASP A 188 18.43 -24.03 -27.97
CA ASP A 188 18.84 -24.04 -29.36
C ASP A 188 18.91 -22.66 -30.02
N ALA A 189 18.49 -21.59 -29.31
CA ALA A 189 18.53 -20.24 -29.82
C ALA A 189 19.77 -19.49 -29.32
N PRO A 190 20.40 -18.62 -30.16
CA PRO A 190 21.46 -17.75 -29.68
C PRO A 190 20.94 -16.86 -28.52
N SER A 191 21.79 -16.62 -27.53
CA SER A 191 21.49 -15.79 -26.35
C SER A 191 21.28 -14.34 -26.77
N ALA A 192 20.08 -14.04 -27.28
CA ALA A 192 19.67 -12.71 -27.61
C ALA A 192 18.89 -12.12 -26.40
N PRO A 193 19.09 -10.83 -26.08
CA PRO A 193 18.27 -10.18 -25.05
C PRO A 193 16.78 -10.29 -25.40
N HIS A 194 15.97 -10.72 -24.45
CA HIS A 194 14.53 -10.86 -24.63
C HIS A 194 13.75 -10.13 -23.54
N LEU A 195 12.50 -9.80 -23.84
CA LEU A 195 11.61 -9.18 -22.88
C LEU A 195 11.06 -10.25 -21.92
N VAL A 196 11.36 -10.08 -20.64
CA VAL A 196 10.75 -10.87 -19.57
C VAL A 196 9.38 -10.28 -19.25
N TRP A 197 8.30 -11.01 -19.51
CA TRP A 197 6.98 -10.56 -19.12
C TRP A 197 6.79 -10.68 -17.61
N PRO A 198 6.20 -9.65 -16.93
CA PRO A 198 5.97 -9.72 -15.51
C PRO A 198 4.92 -10.79 -15.18
N ALA A 199 5.31 -11.80 -14.44
CA ALA A 199 4.38 -12.78 -13.90
C ALA A 199 3.74 -12.22 -12.64
N LEU A 200 2.41 -12.12 -12.64
CA LEU A 200 1.63 -11.56 -11.54
C LEU A 200 1.13 -12.68 -10.62
N PRO A 201 1.70 -12.86 -9.42
CA PRO A 201 1.23 -13.85 -8.47
C PRO A 201 -0.05 -13.36 -7.79
N LEU A 202 -1.20 -13.80 -8.29
CA LEU A 202 -2.50 -13.31 -7.81
C LEU A 202 -2.70 -13.57 -6.31
N TRP A 203 -2.27 -14.73 -5.80
CA TRP A 203 -2.46 -15.06 -4.39
C TRP A 203 -1.70 -14.14 -3.43
N PRO A 204 -0.39 -13.89 -3.55
CA PRO A 204 0.32 -12.90 -2.73
C PRO A 204 -0.27 -11.49 -2.86
N ILE A 205 -0.68 -11.07 -4.06
CA ILE A 205 -1.29 -9.75 -4.28
C ILE A 205 -2.62 -9.65 -3.52
N VAL A 206 -3.49 -10.63 -3.64
CA VAL A 206 -4.76 -10.64 -2.90
C VAL A 206 -4.52 -10.69 -1.40
N ALA A 207 -3.59 -11.53 -0.93
CA ALA A 207 -3.25 -11.65 0.48
C ALA A 207 -2.79 -10.30 1.07
N ILE A 208 -1.91 -9.55 0.38
CA ILE A 208 -1.44 -8.25 0.88
C ILE A 208 -2.55 -7.20 0.88
N VAL A 209 -3.40 -7.17 -0.16
CA VAL A 209 -4.54 -6.26 -0.21
C VAL A 209 -5.51 -6.51 0.94
N VAL A 210 -5.87 -7.78 1.17
CA VAL A 210 -6.77 -8.18 2.27
C VAL A 210 -6.12 -7.89 3.63
N ALA A 211 -4.87 -8.26 3.83
CA ALA A 211 -4.15 -8.00 5.08
C ALA A 211 -4.08 -6.49 5.37
N THR A 212 -3.74 -5.67 4.38
CA THR A 212 -3.69 -4.21 4.53
C THR A 212 -5.07 -3.63 4.84
N ALA A 213 -6.13 -4.10 4.19
CA ALA A 213 -7.49 -3.66 4.47
C ALA A 213 -7.91 -4.01 5.92
N VAL A 214 -7.67 -5.25 6.36
CA VAL A 214 -7.97 -5.70 7.72
C VAL A 214 -7.18 -4.89 8.76
N LEU A 215 -5.87 -4.73 8.57
CA LEU A 215 -5.02 -3.94 9.46
C LEU A 215 -5.49 -2.48 9.54
N THR A 216 -5.90 -1.89 8.42
CA THR A 216 -6.44 -0.51 8.40
C THR A 216 -7.76 -0.41 9.17
N LEU A 217 -8.66 -1.37 9.01
CA LEU A 217 -9.91 -1.40 9.77
C LEU A 217 -9.64 -1.50 11.28
N ILE A 218 -8.74 -2.38 11.69
CA ILE A 218 -8.32 -2.51 13.09
C ILE A 218 -7.67 -1.21 13.58
N ALA A 219 -6.75 -0.65 12.81
CA ALA A 219 -6.05 0.59 13.11
C ALA A 219 -7.00 1.78 13.30
N ALA A 220 -8.10 1.81 12.56
CA ALA A 220 -9.08 2.89 12.63
C ALA A 220 -10.05 2.78 13.83
N VAL A 221 -10.09 1.67 14.56
CA VAL A 221 -10.98 1.47 15.72
C VAL A 221 -10.66 2.44 16.86
N VAL A 222 -9.38 2.60 17.20
CA VAL A 222 -8.96 3.48 18.32
C VAL A 222 -9.31 4.95 18.04
N PRO A 223 -8.89 5.55 16.90
CA PRO A 223 -9.20 6.95 16.61
C PRO A 223 -10.71 7.20 16.45
N THR A 224 -11.48 6.23 15.93
CA THR A 224 -12.94 6.41 15.84
C THR A 224 -13.63 6.46 17.20
N ARG A 225 -13.15 5.69 18.18
CA ARG A 225 -13.66 5.77 19.57
C ARG A 225 -13.30 7.10 20.22
N LEU A 226 -12.10 7.61 19.99
CA LEU A 226 -11.68 8.93 20.49
C LEU A 226 -12.48 10.07 19.87
N ALA A 227 -12.76 10.02 18.57
CA ALA A 227 -13.54 11.01 17.86
C ALA A 227 -14.95 11.19 18.42
N THR A 228 -15.55 10.13 18.99
CA THR A 228 -16.93 10.15 19.51
C THR A 228 -17.02 10.47 21.01
N ARG A 229 -15.90 10.45 21.76
CA ARG A 229 -15.88 10.74 23.20
C ARG A 229 -15.85 12.24 23.53
N VAL A 230 -15.58 13.12 22.57
CA VAL A 230 -15.51 14.56 22.80
C VAL A 230 -16.92 15.13 22.98
N ALA A 231 -17.21 15.72 24.13
CA ALA A 231 -18.45 16.43 24.36
C ALA A 231 -18.48 17.71 23.49
N PRO A 232 -19.59 18.01 22.77
CA PRO A 232 -19.66 19.17 21.88
C PRO A 232 -19.36 20.48 22.58
N VAL A 233 -19.84 20.64 23.83
CA VAL A 233 -19.67 21.87 24.63
C VAL A 233 -18.22 22.03 25.10
N ALA A 234 -17.52 20.95 25.47
CA ALA A 234 -16.13 21.03 25.90
C ALA A 234 -15.16 21.36 24.73
N ALA A 235 -15.49 20.96 23.51
CA ALA A 235 -14.69 21.27 22.33
C ALA A 235 -14.76 22.74 21.88
N LEU A 236 -15.77 23.50 22.35
CA LEU A 236 -15.94 24.92 22.05
C LEU A 236 -15.39 25.82 23.16
N ALA A 237 -15.04 25.27 24.33
CA ALA A 237 -14.55 25.99 25.50
C ALA A 237 -13.01 26.10 25.59
N GLU A 238 -12.25 25.34 24.77
CA GLU A 238 -10.82 25.44 24.57
C GLU A 238 -10.48 26.26 23.31
#